data_95f711c67e879c8f273749695eed278c
#
_entry.id   95f711c67e879c8f273749695eed278c
#
_cell.length_a   1.000
_cell.length_b   1.000
_cell.length_c   1.000
_cell.angle_alpha   90.00
_cell.angle_beta   90.00
_cell.angle_gamma   90.00
#
_symmetry.space_group_name_H-M   'P 1'
#
loop_
_entity.id
_entity.type
_entity.pdbx_description
1 polymer ?
#
loop_
_entity_poly.entity_id
_entity_poly.type
_entity_poly.pdbx_seq_one_letter_code
_entity_poly.pdbx_strand_id
1 'polypeptide(L)'
;MEVHAWWKEAVVYQIYPRSFADSNGDGIGDLNGITQHLDYLKNLGVDVIWISPFYPSPNYDNGYDISDYRGINPEFGTMEDFDHLLSEVHARGMKMVIDLVVNHSSSEHPFFIESRKSRDNPYRDWYIWKDGKNGNPPNNWGSCFSGSAWQYDEATDQYYLHLFAPQQPDLNWANPKVRDAVFDMMTWWCDKGIDGYRMDVIGMIGKENYDDGPVAPGGLYGSFEASCQHTETTHRYIREMRERVLDRYDLLTVGEAGGTVDQAVRYASLDGKELNMIFSFEHNDALNDGTPLGKWSDHRAQLREVREILNRWQTSLIGKAWNSVYLSNHDQPRQVSRYGNDGPLYRVRSAKMLGTLIHLMHGTPYIYNGEELGMTNVYFTDLKQYRDVEVFNAWKQWVGSGRVHPEDMMRYFAKISRDNARTPMQWDTTKHAGFTTGTPWIEVNRNYLEINAADEVQDPDSVFHYYRELIALRHEQKVVVYGSFVPLLEDDPMVYAYRRELDGKELTVLCNWTEQTAPCTLKDETNGEIVLSNYALHQPGVLQPYEAIVLLN
;
A
#
# COMPACT_ATOMS: atom_id res chain seq x y z
N MET A 1 -23.41 18.67 -8.17
CA MET A 1 -23.16 17.54 -9.09
C MET A 1 -21.75 17.05 -8.81
N GLU A 2 -21.61 15.79 -8.48
CA GLU A 2 -20.27 15.20 -8.28
C GLU A 2 -19.56 15.12 -9.64
N VAL A 3 -18.29 15.55 -9.69
CA VAL A 3 -17.53 15.56 -10.94
C VAL A 3 -17.16 14.12 -11.28
N HIS A 4 -17.67 13.62 -12.40
CA HIS A 4 -17.24 12.34 -12.96
C HIS A 4 -15.76 12.43 -13.34
N ALA A 5 -14.97 11.51 -12.84
CA ALA A 5 -13.56 11.38 -13.19
C ALA A 5 -13.24 9.88 -13.33
N TRP A 6 -12.46 9.52 -14.36
CA TRP A 6 -12.15 8.14 -14.68
C TRP A 6 -11.52 7.38 -13.50
N TRP A 7 -10.67 8.03 -12.72
CA TRP A 7 -10.01 7.43 -11.55
C TRP A 7 -10.95 7.17 -10.37
N LYS A 8 -12.13 7.80 -10.31
CA LYS A 8 -13.18 7.49 -9.33
C LYS A 8 -13.87 6.17 -9.65
N GLU A 9 -14.07 5.88 -10.91
CA GLU A 9 -14.77 4.68 -11.40
C GLU A 9 -13.85 3.46 -11.49
N ALA A 10 -12.54 3.70 -11.59
CA ALA A 10 -11.51 2.69 -11.78
C ALA A 10 -11.33 1.73 -10.59
N VAL A 11 -10.78 0.57 -10.90
CA VAL A 11 -10.18 -0.38 -9.95
C VAL A 11 -8.69 -0.47 -10.24
N VAL A 12 -7.86 -0.26 -9.23
CA VAL A 12 -6.40 -0.27 -9.33
C VAL A 12 -5.84 -1.61 -8.87
N TYR A 13 -4.92 -2.18 -9.64
CA TYR A 13 -4.18 -3.38 -9.27
C TYR A 13 -2.71 -3.03 -9.05
N GLN A 14 -2.22 -3.25 -7.84
CA GLN A 14 -0.82 -3.02 -7.50
C GLN A 14 0.03 -4.24 -7.87
N ILE A 15 1.07 -3.99 -8.63
CA ILE A 15 2.12 -4.97 -8.96
C ILE A 15 3.40 -4.65 -8.19
N TYR A 16 3.91 -5.62 -7.44
CA TYR A 16 5.26 -5.61 -6.90
C TYR A 16 6.19 -6.32 -7.90
N PRO A 17 6.93 -5.58 -8.77
CA PRO A 17 7.53 -6.15 -9.98
C PRO A 17 8.47 -7.31 -9.66
N ARG A 18 9.32 -7.17 -8.64
CA ARG A 18 10.31 -8.18 -8.21
C ARG A 18 9.69 -9.56 -7.95
N SER A 19 8.40 -9.62 -7.59
CA SER A 19 7.69 -10.84 -7.19
C SER A 19 6.51 -11.18 -8.10
N PHE A 20 6.32 -10.50 -9.22
CA PHE A 20 5.15 -10.74 -10.05
C PHE A 20 5.37 -11.89 -11.04
N ALA A 21 6.30 -11.77 -11.98
CA ALA A 21 6.66 -12.82 -12.93
C ALA A 21 8.07 -12.59 -13.48
N ASP A 22 8.87 -13.62 -13.53
CA ASP A 22 10.24 -13.61 -14.05
C ASP A 22 10.25 -14.18 -15.47
N SER A 23 10.57 -13.36 -16.46
CA SER A 23 10.57 -13.74 -17.86
C SER A 23 11.90 -14.30 -18.36
N ASN A 24 12.99 -14.04 -17.65
CA ASN A 24 14.36 -14.36 -18.08
C ASN A 24 15.01 -15.50 -17.30
N GLY A 25 14.41 -15.91 -16.16
CA GLY A 25 14.86 -17.05 -15.36
C GLY A 25 15.97 -16.73 -14.36
N ASP A 26 16.18 -15.46 -14.00
CA ASP A 26 17.19 -15.06 -13.02
C ASP A 26 16.70 -15.10 -11.55
N GLY A 27 15.43 -15.34 -11.35
CA GLY A 27 14.79 -15.43 -10.03
C GLY A 27 14.14 -14.15 -9.55
N ILE A 28 14.12 -13.10 -10.37
CA ILE A 28 13.58 -11.78 -10.09
C ILE A 28 12.50 -11.46 -11.13
N GLY A 29 11.33 -11.05 -10.70
CA GLY A 29 10.27 -10.61 -11.62
C GLY A 29 10.67 -9.34 -12.37
N ASP A 30 10.19 -9.18 -13.60
CA ASP A 30 10.61 -8.13 -14.51
C ASP A 30 9.44 -7.53 -15.33
N LEU A 31 9.72 -6.45 -16.09
CA LEU A 31 8.73 -5.74 -16.90
C LEU A 31 8.13 -6.62 -18.02
N ASN A 32 8.94 -7.49 -18.62
CA ASN A 32 8.46 -8.43 -19.63
C ASN A 32 7.57 -9.51 -19.03
N GLY A 33 7.85 -9.95 -17.80
CA GLY A 33 6.97 -10.83 -17.05
C GLY A 33 5.62 -10.18 -16.76
N ILE A 34 5.59 -8.89 -16.45
CA ILE A 34 4.32 -8.14 -16.32
C ILE A 34 3.59 -8.12 -17.67
N THR A 35 4.29 -7.79 -18.76
CA THR A 35 3.72 -7.72 -20.10
C THR A 35 3.04 -9.04 -20.52
N GLN A 36 3.67 -10.17 -20.20
CA GLN A 36 3.13 -11.52 -20.51
C GLN A 36 1.84 -11.83 -19.76
N HIS A 37 1.53 -11.16 -18.65
CA HIS A 37 0.36 -11.40 -17.81
C HIS A 37 -0.71 -10.30 -17.90
N LEU A 38 -0.61 -9.37 -18.85
CA LEU A 38 -1.60 -8.30 -19.02
C LEU A 38 -3.00 -8.82 -19.35
N ASP A 39 -3.11 -9.93 -20.10
CA ASP A 39 -4.40 -10.53 -20.43
C ASP A 39 -5.07 -11.15 -19.19
N TYR A 40 -4.31 -11.67 -18.25
CA TYR A 40 -4.82 -12.11 -16.94
C TYR A 40 -5.43 -10.93 -16.17
N LEU A 41 -4.74 -9.80 -16.09
CA LEU A 41 -5.22 -8.59 -15.42
C LEU A 41 -6.46 -8.01 -16.14
N LYS A 42 -6.47 -8.00 -17.47
CA LYS A 42 -7.64 -7.58 -18.25
C LYS A 42 -8.83 -8.50 -18.04
N ASN A 43 -8.62 -9.82 -17.93
CA ASN A 43 -9.67 -10.79 -17.63
C ASN A 43 -10.23 -10.62 -16.20
N LEU A 44 -9.40 -10.25 -15.24
CA LEU A 44 -9.86 -9.89 -13.89
C LEU A 44 -10.78 -8.65 -13.91
N GLY A 45 -10.56 -7.73 -14.88
CA GLY A 45 -11.41 -6.56 -15.11
C GLY A 45 -10.84 -5.25 -14.56
N VAL A 46 -9.56 -5.23 -14.10
CA VAL A 46 -8.92 -4.01 -13.57
C VAL A 46 -8.71 -2.96 -14.65
N ASP A 47 -8.73 -1.70 -14.23
CA ASP A 47 -8.64 -0.55 -15.13
C ASP A 47 -7.24 0.08 -15.11
N VAL A 48 -6.57 -0.02 -13.97
CA VAL A 48 -5.29 0.65 -13.72
C VAL A 48 -4.30 -0.33 -13.12
N ILE A 49 -3.08 -0.31 -13.63
CA ILE A 49 -1.94 -1.01 -13.04
C ILE A 49 -1.08 0.03 -12.32
N TRP A 50 -0.87 -0.15 -11.03
CA TRP A 50 0.14 0.57 -10.27
C TRP A 50 1.36 -0.32 -10.10
N ILE A 51 2.52 0.11 -10.61
CA ILE A 51 3.79 -0.62 -10.50
C ILE A 51 4.62 0.03 -9.39
N SER A 52 5.00 -0.76 -8.35
CA SER A 52 5.97 -0.35 -7.33
C SER A 52 7.33 -0.06 -7.97
N PRO A 53 8.28 0.63 -7.29
CA PRO A 53 9.47 1.19 -7.93
C PRO A 53 10.25 0.18 -8.77
N PHE A 54 10.54 0.58 -9.99
CA PHE A 54 11.30 -0.17 -10.99
C PHE A 54 12.59 0.57 -11.44
N TYR A 55 12.89 1.67 -10.79
CA TYR A 55 14.07 2.50 -11.07
C TYR A 55 15.36 1.84 -10.62
N PRO A 56 16.53 2.24 -11.16
CA PRO A 56 17.82 1.83 -10.62
C PRO A 56 17.91 2.08 -9.12
N SER A 57 18.21 1.02 -8.40
CA SER A 57 18.29 1.00 -6.94
C SER A 57 19.31 -0.04 -6.49
N PRO A 58 20.14 0.22 -5.47
CA PRO A 58 20.95 -0.81 -4.81
C PRO A 58 20.11 -1.77 -3.94
N ASN A 59 18.81 -1.57 -3.85
CA ASN A 59 17.85 -2.44 -3.15
C ASN A 59 18.06 -2.57 -1.63
N TYR A 60 18.56 -1.53 -0.96
CA TYR A 60 18.60 -1.51 0.51
C TYR A 60 17.20 -1.57 1.11
N ASP A 61 16.22 -0.94 0.46
CA ASP A 61 14.81 -1.01 0.77
C ASP A 61 13.99 -1.46 -0.45
N ASN A 62 14.49 -2.52 -1.12
CA ASN A 62 13.78 -3.21 -2.21
C ASN A 62 13.18 -2.28 -3.28
N GLY A 63 13.95 -1.29 -3.74
CA GLY A 63 13.57 -0.36 -4.81
C GLY A 63 13.20 1.04 -4.33
N TYR A 64 12.89 1.23 -3.04
CA TYR A 64 12.56 2.55 -2.49
C TYR A 64 13.78 3.43 -2.15
N ASP A 65 14.97 2.98 -2.46
CA ASP A 65 16.24 3.72 -2.43
C ASP A 65 16.72 3.98 -3.86
N ILE A 66 16.18 5.01 -4.51
CA ILE A 66 16.35 5.28 -5.95
C ILE A 66 17.67 5.99 -6.22
N SER A 67 18.50 5.42 -7.10
CA SER A 67 19.79 5.99 -7.54
C SER A 67 19.71 6.75 -8.88
N ASP A 68 18.67 6.51 -9.69
CA ASP A 68 18.39 7.24 -10.93
C ASP A 68 16.88 7.26 -11.19
N TYR A 69 16.27 8.44 -11.17
CA TYR A 69 14.82 8.61 -11.36
C TYR A 69 14.33 8.51 -12.81
N ARG A 70 15.22 8.42 -13.79
CA ARG A 70 14.87 8.33 -15.22
C ARG A 70 15.35 7.05 -15.89
N GLY A 71 15.97 6.16 -15.14
CA GLY A 71 16.42 4.84 -15.58
C GLY A 71 15.40 3.74 -15.25
N ILE A 72 15.64 2.58 -15.83
CA ILE A 72 15.04 1.30 -15.45
C ILE A 72 16.11 0.47 -14.75
N ASN A 73 15.79 -0.16 -13.62
CA ASN A 73 16.71 -1.07 -12.96
C ASN A 73 17.03 -2.23 -13.90
N PRO A 74 18.32 -2.51 -14.18
CA PRO A 74 18.71 -3.63 -15.06
C PRO A 74 18.15 -4.99 -14.64
N GLU A 75 17.82 -5.18 -13.37
CA GLU A 75 17.13 -6.40 -12.90
C GLU A 75 15.70 -6.51 -13.48
N PHE A 76 15.06 -5.39 -13.83
CA PHE A 76 13.69 -5.36 -14.33
C PHE A 76 13.59 -5.20 -15.85
N GLY A 77 14.69 -4.89 -16.53
CA GLY A 77 14.72 -4.71 -17.98
C GLY A 77 15.34 -3.38 -18.43
N THR A 78 14.86 -2.90 -19.54
CA THR A 78 15.34 -1.67 -20.21
C THR A 78 14.24 -0.64 -20.35
N MET A 79 14.58 0.56 -20.84
CA MET A 79 13.59 1.58 -21.16
C MET A 79 12.68 1.16 -22.33
N GLU A 80 13.21 0.39 -23.27
CA GLU A 80 12.43 -0.20 -24.37
C GLU A 80 11.39 -1.20 -23.85
N ASP A 81 11.73 -2.01 -22.83
CA ASP A 81 10.79 -2.92 -22.19
C ASP A 81 9.68 -2.15 -21.46
N PHE A 82 10.02 -1.03 -20.81
CA PHE A 82 9.03 -0.15 -20.18
C PHE A 82 8.10 0.49 -21.23
N ASP A 83 8.64 1.03 -22.31
CA ASP A 83 7.86 1.65 -23.38
C ASP A 83 6.93 0.61 -24.05
N HIS A 84 7.39 -0.62 -24.21
CA HIS A 84 6.59 -1.72 -24.69
C HIS A 84 5.45 -2.07 -23.70
N LEU A 85 5.76 -2.24 -22.42
CA LEU A 85 4.76 -2.51 -21.39
C LEU A 85 3.68 -1.41 -21.34
N LEU A 86 4.07 -0.14 -21.35
CA LEU A 86 3.14 0.99 -21.33
C LEU A 86 2.21 0.97 -22.56
N SER A 87 2.76 0.71 -23.75
CA SER A 87 2.00 0.58 -24.99
C SER A 87 0.99 -0.58 -24.92
N GLU A 88 1.39 -1.74 -24.39
CA GLU A 88 0.54 -2.93 -24.28
C GLU A 88 -0.57 -2.75 -23.21
N VAL A 89 -0.30 -2.01 -22.12
CA VAL A 89 -1.31 -1.62 -21.14
C VAL A 89 -2.37 -0.73 -21.81
N HIS A 90 -1.96 0.30 -22.52
CA HIS A 90 -2.87 1.20 -23.23
C HIS A 90 -3.65 0.50 -24.35
N ALA A 91 -3.01 -0.42 -25.10
CA ALA A 91 -3.66 -1.20 -26.16
C ALA A 91 -4.84 -2.05 -25.63
N ARG A 92 -4.79 -2.45 -24.34
CA ARG A 92 -5.89 -3.16 -23.66
C ARG A 92 -6.92 -2.23 -23.01
N GLY A 93 -6.78 -0.92 -23.19
CA GLY A 93 -7.64 0.10 -22.57
C GLY A 93 -7.44 0.20 -21.04
N MET A 94 -6.31 -0.23 -20.54
CA MET A 94 -5.89 -0.03 -19.16
C MET A 94 -4.98 1.20 -19.05
N LYS A 95 -4.71 1.62 -17.82
CA LYS A 95 -3.86 2.77 -17.49
C LYS A 95 -2.71 2.35 -16.60
N MET A 96 -1.63 3.15 -16.58
CA MET A 96 -0.44 2.88 -15.78
C MET A 96 -0.14 4.01 -14.81
N VAL A 97 -0.04 3.65 -13.53
CA VAL A 97 0.42 4.52 -12.43
C VAL A 97 1.79 4.02 -11.97
N ILE A 98 2.72 4.92 -11.75
CA ILE A 98 4.07 4.61 -11.26
C ILE A 98 4.30 5.21 -9.87
N ASP A 99 5.26 4.65 -9.14
CA ASP A 99 5.64 5.14 -7.83
C ASP A 99 6.52 6.40 -7.93
N LEU A 100 6.25 7.41 -7.13
CA LEU A 100 7.03 8.63 -7.00
C LEU A 100 7.65 8.70 -5.60
N VAL A 101 8.92 8.37 -5.50
CA VAL A 101 9.67 8.32 -4.24
C VAL A 101 10.57 9.55 -4.14
N VAL A 102 10.08 10.62 -3.54
CA VAL A 102 10.75 11.93 -3.55
C VAL A 102 10.93 12.57 -2.18
N ASN A 103 10.61 11.86 -1.10
CA ASN A 103 11.02 12.28 0.23
C ASN A 103 12.55 12.11 0.42
N HIS A 104 13.13 11.07 -0.15
CA HIS A 104 14.53 10.68 -0.05
C HIS A 104 15.01 10.13 -1.40
N SER A 105 16.31 9.95 -1.54
CA SER A 105 16.94 9.19 -2.64
C SER A 105 17.82 8.09 -2.07
N SER A 106 18.41 7.26 -2.94
CA SER A 106 19.50 6.38 -2.52
C SER A 106 20.72 7.18 -2.08
N SER A 107 21.49 6.65 -1.13
CA SER A 107 22.84 7.11 -0.83
C SER A 107 23.82 6.95 -2.01
N GLU A 108 23.45 6.16 -3.02
CA GLU A 108 24.19 5.98 -4.26
C GLU A 108 23.71 6.91 -5.39
N HIS A 109 22.70 7.76 -5.12
CA HIS A 109 22.29 8.78 -6.08
C HIS A 109 23.42 9.80 -6.31
N PRO A 110 23.73 10.20 -7.56
CA PRO A 110 24.82 11.13 -7.87
C PRO A 110 24.77 12.42 -7.05
N PHE A 111 23.58 12.97 -6.78
CA PHE A 111 23.41 14.19 -5.97
C PHE A 111 23.89 13.98 -4.53
N PHE A 112 23.63 12.83 -3.93
CA PHE A 112 24.09 12.55 -2.57
C PHE A 112 25.59 12.30 -2.52
N ILE A 113 26.12 11.54 -3.49
CA ILE A 113 27.57 11.31 -3.63
C ILE A 113 28.33 12.64 -3.73
N GLU A 114 27.79 13.59 -4.53
CA GLU A 114 28.38 14.95 -4.59
C GLU A 114 28.19 15.71 -3.28
N SER A 115 26.97 15.69 -2.71
CA SER A 115 26.62 16.39 -1.48
C SER A 115 27.55 16.09 -0.29
N ARG A 116 28.02 14.85 -0.15
CA ARG A 116 28.89 14.43 0.96
C ARG A 116 30.38 14.65 0.75
N LYS A 117 30.82 15.19 -0.41
CA LYS A 117 32.25 15.43 -0.68
C LYS A 117 32.83 16.57 0.16
N SER A 118 32.06 17.64 0.38
CA SER A 118 32.46 18.77 1.23
C SER A 118 31.26 19.59 1.67
N ARG A 119 31.44 20.41 2.71
CA ARG A 119 30.39 21.30 3.27
C ARG A 119 30.00 22.45 2.33
N ASP A 120 30.84 22.80 1.38
CA ASP A 120 30.66 23.87 0.39
C ASP A 120 30.35 23.36 -1.02
N ASN A 121 30.09 22.04 -1.17
CA ASN A 121 29.72 21.44 -2.44
C ASN A 121 28.38 22.03 -2.94
N PRO A 122 28.21 22.30 -4.25
CA PRO A 122 26.96 22.80 -4.84
C PRO A 122 25.71 21.95 -4.58
N TYR A 123 25.88 20.67 -4.31
CA TYR A 123 24.81 19.74 -3.95
C TYR A 123 24.63 19.57 -2.44
N ARG A 124 25.43 20.24 -1.58
CA ARG A 124 25.35 20.09 -0.12
C ARG A 124 23.94 20.31 0.38
N ASP A 125 23.31 21.40 -0.02
CA ASP A 125 21.98 21.80 0.41
C ASP A 125 20.83 21.08 -0.34
N TRP A 126 21.15 20.05 -1.13
CA TRP A 126 20.15 19.17 -1.72
C TRP A 126 19.63 18.12 -0.72
N TYR A 127 20.37 17.89 0.36
CA TYR A 127 20.05 17.00 1.46
C TYR A 127 20.09 17.76 2.78
N ILE A 128 19.55 17.16 3.83
CA ILE A 128 19.44 17.80 5.13
C ILE A 128 20.64 17.41 5.98
N TRP A 129 21.55 18.35 6.14
CA TRP A 129 22.78 18.19 6.95
C TRP A 129 22.74 19.09 8.17
N LYS A 130 23.18 18.60 9.33
CA LYS A 130 23.27 19.34 10.60
C LYS A 130 24.54 18.99 11.35
N ASP A 131 25.04 19.97 12.10
CA ASP A 131 26.10 19.71 13.08
C ASP A 131 25.53 18.93 14.26
N GLY A 132 26.36 18.04 14.82
CA GLY A 132 26.01 17.33 16.04
C GLY A 132 25.99 18.25 17.27
N LYS A 133 25.35 17.79 18.33
CA LYS A 133 25.32 18.47 19.65
C LYS A 133 26.12 17.65 20.67
N ASN A 134 27.25 18.18 21.14
CA ASN A 134 28.10 17.52 22.17
C ASN A 134 28.49 16.07 21.79
N GLY A 135 28.84 15.83 20.53
CA GLY A 135 29.23 14.50 20.03
C GLY A 135 28.06 13.54 19.78
N ASN A 136 26.82 14.01 19.89
CA ASN A 136 25.59 13.26 19.59
C ASN A 136 24.90 13.80 18.34
N PRO A 137 23.90 13.09 17.82
CA PRO A 137 23.05 13.59 16.73
C PRO A 137 22.43 14.96 17.03
N PRO A 138 21.97 15.71 16.01
CA PRO A 138 21.36 17.04 16.17
C PRO A 138 20.15 17.06 17.09
N ASN A 139 19.37 16.00 17.11
CA ASN A 139 18.22 15.78 17.98
C ASN A 139 18.00 14.27 18.24
N ASN A 140 16.95 13.94 18.98
CA ASN A 140 16.67 12.59 19.45
C ASN A 140 15.77 11.74 18.52
N TRP A 141 15.51 12.15 17.28
CA TRP A 141 14.56 11.46 16.41
C TRP A 141 14.96 10.03 16.09
N GLY A 142 13.95 9.14 16.11
CA GLY A 142 14.06 7.77 15.64
C GLY A 142 13.71 7.66 14.17
N SER A 143 14.32 6.69 13.48
CA SER A 143 13.98 6.30 12.13
C SER A 143 12.74 5.38 12.12
N CYS A 144 11.96 5.39 11.03
CA CYS A 144 10.87 4.45 10.80
C CYS A 144 11.36 2.98 10.81
N PHE A 145 12.61 2.74 10.43
CA PHE A 145 13.22 1.41 10.39
C PHE A 145 14.14 1.13 11.58
N SER A 146 13.82 1.70 12.74
CA SER A 146 14.60 1.57 13.97
C SER A 146 15.94 2.32 13.97
N GLY A 147 16.43 2.65 15.15
CA GLY A 147 17.66 3.41 15.31
C GLY A 147 17.44 4.93 15.23
N SER A 148 18.54 5.69 15.18
CA SER A 148 18.51 7.14 15.01
C SER A 148 18.09 7.52 13.59
N ALA A 149 17.38 8.64 13.43
CA ALA A 149 17.10 9.25 12.12
C ALA A 149 18.30 10.04 11.55
N TRP A 150 19.44 10.03 12.22
CA TRP A 150 20.63 10.77 11.84
C TRP A 150 21.84 9.86 11.70
N GLN A 151 22.50 9.93 10.55
CA GLN A 151 23.74 9.20 10.28
C GLN A 151 24.92 10.18 10.27
N TYR A 152 25.95 9.87 11.06
CA TYR A 152 27.20 10.63 11.07
C TYR A 152 28.03 10.36 9.81
N ASP A 153 28.56 11.41 9.23
CA ASP A 153 29.48 11.39 8.09
C ASP A 153 30.85 11.93 8.52
N GLU A 154 31.83 11.03 8.66
CA GLU A 154 33.19 11.36 9.10
C GLU A 154 33.91 12.34 8.16
N ALA A 155 33.61 12.28 6.84
CA ALA A 155 34.28 13.08 5.84
C ALA A 155 34.00 14.59 6.01
N THR A 156 32.83 14.92 6.51
CA THR A 156 32.39 16.32 6.67
C THR A 156 32.12 16.72 8.12
N ASP A 157 32.26 15.80 9.06
CA ASP A 157 31.98 16.01 10.50
C ASP A 157 30.59 16.60 10.73
N GLN A 158 29.58 16.04 10.04
CA GLN A 158 28.17 16.40 10.18
C GLN A 158 27.29 15.14 10.13
N TYR A 159 26.01 15.32 10.45
CA TYR A 159 24.98 14.31 10.33
C TYR A 159 24.05 14.64 9.17
N TYR A 160 23.62 13.62 8.42
CA TYR A 160 22.51 13.76 7.50
C TYR A 160 21.24 13.08 8.01
N LEU A 161 20.10 13.65 7.67
CA LEU A 161 18.79 13.10 8.01
C LEU A 161 18.43 11.92 7.10
N HIS A 162 17.90 10.85 7.70
CA HIS A 162 17.24 9.74 7.03
C HIS A 162 16.07 9.26 7.87
N LEU A 163 14.85 9.56 7.45
CA LEU A 163 13.67 9.11 8.21
C LEU A 163 13.43 7.60 8.06
N PHE A 164 14.09 6.95 7.10
CA PHE A 164 14.07 5.50 6.83
C PHE A 164 15.47 4.89 7.05
N ALA A 165 15.97 4.07 6.13
CA ALA A 165 17.31 3.51 6.28
C ALA A 165 18.41 4.59 6.13
N PRO A 166 19.61 4.42 6.71
CA PRO A 166 20.76 5.31 6.47
C PRO A 166 21.11 5.46 4.99
N GLN A 167 20.75 4.49 4.17
CA GLN A 167 20.94 4.52 2.72
C GLN A 167 19.86 5.31 1.96
N GLN A 168 18.90 5.91 2.68
CA GLN A 168 17.81 6.71 2.14
C GLN A 168 17.88 8.16 2.69
N PRO A 169 18.90 8.96 2.31
CA PRO A 169 19.03 10.34 2.79
C PRO A 169 17.88 11.20 2.32
N ASP A 170 17.31 11.99 3.24
CA ASP A 170 16.17 12.86 2.99
C ASP A 170 16.55 14.07 2.12
N LEU A 171 15.77 14.28 1.06
CA LEU A 171 15.92 15.43 0.16
C LEU A 171 15.47 16.72 0.87
N ASN A 172 16.21 17.80 0.64
CA ASN A 172 15.90 19.12 1.17
C ASN A 172 14.91 19.88 0.26
N TRP A 173 13.62 19.65 0.44
CA TRP A 173 12.55 20.32 -0.31
C TRP A 173 12.49 21.85 -0.10
N ALA A 174 13.13 22.38 0.94
CA ALA A 174 13.28 23.83 1.10
C ALA A 174 14.14 24.44 -0.01
N ASN A 175 15.07 23.67 -0.58
CA ASN A 175 15.87 24.09 -1.73
C ASN A 175 15.03 24.07 -3.02
N PRO A 176 14.82 25.23 -3.70
CA PRO A 176 14.04 25.26 -4.92
C PRO A 176 14.64 24.42 -6.07
N LYS A 177 15.97 24.23 -6.09
CA LYS A 177 16.61 23.37 -7.11
C LYS A 177 16.20 21.91 -6.99
N VAL A 178 15.96 21.43 -5.76
CA VAL A 178 15.43 20.07 -5.52
C VAL A 178 14.03 19.96 -6.10
N ARG A 179 13.14 20.94 -5.79
CA ARG A 179 11.79 20.96 -6.35
C ARG A 179 11.77 21.03 -7.86
N ASP A 180 12.62 21.89 -8.45
CA ASP A 180 12.77 22.01 -9.91
C ASP A 180 13.17 20.67 -10.54
N ALA A 181 14.15 19.97 -9.97
CA ALA A 181 14.62 18.68 -10.46
C ALA A 181 13.52 17.59 -10.36
N VAL A 182 12.78 17.56 -9.24
CA VAL A 182 11.65 16.64 -9.07
C VAL A 182 10.54 16.92 -10.08
N PHE A 183 10.13 18.17 -10.25
CA PHE A 183 9.04 18.53 -11.18
C PHE A 183 9.43 18.30 -12.64
N ASP A 184 10.70 18.52 -13.00
CA ASP A 184 11.22 18.19 -14.32
C ASP A 184 11.22 16.68 -14.59
N MET A 185 11.60 15.88 -13.60
CA MET A 185 11.52 14.41 -13.67
C MET A 185 10.08 13.92 -13.80
N MET A 186 9.15 14.47 -13.01
CA MET A 186 7.73 14.13 -13.09
C MET A 186 7.16 14.48 -14.47
N THR A 187 7.46 15.68 -14.98
CA THR A 187 7.05 16.10 -16.33
C THR A 187 7.54 15.12 -17.39
N TRP A 188 8.79 14.67 -17.29
CA TRP A 188 9.39 13.73 -18.23
C TRP A 188 8.64 12.38 -18.26
N TRP A 189 8.22 11.84 -17.10
CA TRP A 189 7.42 10.62 -17.05
C TRP A 189 5.99 10.82 -17.58
N CYS A 190 5.37 11.98 -17.28
CA CYS A 190 4.06 12.32 -17.85
C CYS A 190 4.13 12.44 -19.38
N ASP A 191 5.18 13.07 -19.93
CA ASP A 191 5.40 13.20 -21.38
C ASP A 191 5.66 11.83 -22.05
N LYS A 192 6.16 10.82 -21.31
CA LYS A 192 6.23 9.44 -21.78
C LYS A 192 4.85 8.76 -21.88
N GLY A 193 3.85 9.31 -21.21
CA GLY A 193 2.47 8.85 -21.31
C GLY A 193 1.96 8.02 -20.12
N ILE A 194 2.59 8.07 -18.96
CA ILE A 194 2.00 7.47 -17.75
C ILE A 194 0.70 8.17 -17.37
N ASP A 195 -0.19 7.46 -16.67
CA ASP A 195 -1.52 7.95 -16.31
C ASP A 195 -1.63 8.39 -14.85
N GLY A 196 -0.54 8.39 -14.10
CA GLY A 196 -0.58 8.86 -12.71
C GLY A 196 0.59 8.47 -11.84
N TYR A 197 0.49 8.93 -10.59
CA TYR A 197 1.49 8.69 -9.55
C TYR A 197 0.87 8.16 -8.26
N ARG A 198 1.49 7.12 -7.72
CA ARG A 198 1.42 6.84 -6.29
C ARG A 198 2.63 7.51 -5.63
N MET A 199 2.38 8.39 -4.68
CA MET A 199 3.41 9.24 -4.10
C MET A 199 3.82 8.70 -2.72
N ASP A 200 5.03 8.14 -2.69
CA ASP A 200 5.62 7.54 -1.50
C ASP A 200 5.86 8.58 -0.41
N VAL A 201 5.40 8.29 0.80
CA VAL A 201 5.50 9.12 2.02
C VAL A 201 5.41 10.63 1.79
N ILE A 202 4.56 11.04 0.86
CA ILE A 202 4.44 12.44 0.41
C ILE A 202 4.06 13.40 1.54
N GLY A 203 3.46 12.88 2.60
CA GLY A 203 3.16 13.62 3.81
C GLY A 203 4.38 14.13 4.58
N MET A 204 5.59 13.62 4.24
CA MET A 204 6.84 13.89 4.97
C MET A 204 7.82 14.82 4.24
N ILE A 205 7.52 15.33 3.05
CA ILE A 205 8.47 16.13 2.26
C ILE A 205 8.80 17.49 2.85
N GLY A 206 7.94 18.06 3.69
CA GLY A 206 8.12 19.37 4.32
C GLY A 206 8.59 19.25 5.76
N LYS A 207 9.85 19.61 6.05
CA LYS A 207 10.41 19.67 7.40
C LYS A 207 10.42 21.12 7.89
N GLU A 208 9.82 21.40 9.05
CA GLU A 208 9.66 22.77 9.55
C GLU A 208 10.65 23.14 10.65
N ASN A 209 10.94 22.23 11.58
CA ASN A 209 11.93 22.43 12.64
C ASN A 209 12.69 21.12 12.90
N TYR A 210 13.70 21.19 13.75
CA TYR A 210 14.58 20.06 14.11
C TYR A 210 14.76 19.96 15.63
N ASP A 211 13.73 20.28 16.40
CA ASP A 211 13.73 20.17 17.85
C ASP A 211 13.58 18.70 18.27
N ASP A 212 13.96 18.41 19.53
CA ASP A 212 13.75 17.08 20.10
C ASP A 212 12.27 16.72 20.13
N GLY A 213 11.95 15.51 19.70
CA GLY A 213 10.59 14.99 19.76
C GLY A 213 10.27 14.26 21.07
N PRO A 214 8.97 14.08 21.39
CA PRO A 214 8.56 13.33 22.56
C PRO A 214 8.97 11.86 22.42
N VAL A 215 9.49 11.29 23.52
CA VAL A 215 9.84 9.88 23.61
C VAL A 215 8.67 9.12 24.24
N ALA A 216 8.15 8.11 23.55
CA ALA A 216 7.10 7.26 24.10
C ALA A 216 7.60 6.49 25.35
N PRO A 217 6.72 6.14 26.32
CA PRO A 217 7.10 5.34 27.47
C PRO A 217 7.80 4.04 27.07
N GLY A 218 9.05 3.83 27.55
CA GLY A 218 9.86 2.66 27.15
C GLY A 218 10.53 2.77 25.77
N GLY A 219 10.27 3.83 25.01
CA GLY A 219 10.91 4.12 23.73
C GLY A 219 12.39 4.50 23.88
N LEU A 220 13.12 4.43 22.78
CA LEU A 220 14.56 4.76 22.71
C LEU A 220 14.82 6.11 22.07
N TYR A 221 13.91 6.54 21.19
CA TYR A 221 14.05 7.73 20.36
C TYR A 221 12.79 8.59 20.43
N GLY A 222 12.93 9.87 20.08
CA GLY A 222 11.82 10.81 19.96
C GLY A 222 11.12 10.71 18.62
N SER A 223 9.83 11.09 18.58
CA SER A 223 9.05 11.19 17.34
C SER A 223 9.45 12.43 16.53
N PHE A 224 9.55 12.28 15.22
CA PHE A 224 9.75 13.38 14.26
C PHE A 224 8.42 13.92 13.68
N GLU A 225 7.31 13.28 13.99
CA GLU A 225 6.02 13.51 13.31
C GLU A 225 5.59 14.99 13.33
N ALA A 226 5.62 15.63 14.47
CA ALA A 226 5.21 17.04 14.60
C ALA A 226 6.03 18.01 13.74
N SER A 227 7.24 17.62 13.34
CA SER A 227 8.16 18.44 12.54
C SER A 227 8.22 18.06 11.07
N CYS A 228 7.80 16.85 10.72
CA CYS A 228 7.99 16.29 9.38
C CYS A 228 6.71 15.77 8.71
N GLN A 229 5.63 15.51 9.46
CA GLN A 229 4.40 14.99 8.87
C GLN A 229 3.31 16.06 8.79
N HIS A 230 2.61 16.13 7.65
CA HIS A 230 1.42 16.97 7.44
C HIS A 230 1.63 18.46 7.76
N THR A 231 2.87 18.95 7.61
CA THR A 231 3.21 20.35 7.89
C THR A 231 2.57 21.30 6.86
N GLU A 232 2.41 22.57 7.22
CA GLU A 232 1.97 23.59 6.26
C GLU A 232 2.90 23.69 5.06
N THR A 233 4.18 23.44 5.30
CA THR A 233 5.22 23.39 4.27
C THR A 233 5.02 22.23 3.31
N THR A 234 4.64 21.04 3.79
CA THR A 234 4.28 19.89 2.93
C THR A 234 3.12 20.26 1.99
N HIS A 235 2.03 20.79 2.53
CA HIS A 235 0.87 21.21 1.72
C HIS A 235 1.20 22.28 0.68
N ARG A 236 2.09 23.23 1.03
CA ARG A 236 2.57 24.23 0.09
C ARG A 236 3.35 23.60 -1.08
N TYR A 237 4.21 22.62 -0.80
CA TYR A 237 4.99 21.95 -1.86
C TYR A 237 4.11 21.07 -2.75
N ILE A 238 3.11 20.41 -2.20
CA ILE A 238 2.17 19.60 -3.02
C ILE A 238 1.32 20.53 -3.92
N ARG A 239 0.89 21.70 -3.43
CA ARG A 239 0.20 22.69 -4.27
C ARG A 239 1.11 23.24 -5.38
N GLU A 240 2.38 23.54 -5.08
CA GLU A 240 3.36 23.92 -6.11
C GLU A 240 3.54 22.80 -7.15
N MET A 241 3.62 21.55 -6.71
CA MET A 241 3.65 20.36 -7.59
C MET A 241 2.40 20.30 -8.47
N ARG A 242 1.22 20.52 -7.89
CA ARG A 242 -0.05 20.53 -8.61
C ARG A 242 -0.04 21.58 -9.73
N GLU A 243 0.24 22.83 -9.39
CA GLU A 243 0.26 23.96 -10.32
C GLU A 243 1.30 23.80 -11.43
N ARG A 244 2.48 23.26 -11.10
CA ARG A 244 3.60 23.19 -12.04
C ARG A 244 3.58 21.93 -12.90
N VAL A 245 2.99 20.84 -12.45
CA VAL A 245 3.02 19.54 -13.14
C VAL A 245 1.62 18.96 -13.33
N LEU A 246 0.93 18.63 -12.23
CA LEU A 246 -0.24 17.75 -12.28
C LEU A 246 -1.41 18.34 -13.06
N ASP A 247 -1.65 19.65 -12.98
CA ASP A 247 -2.74 20.33 -13.69
C ASP A 247 -2.58 20.35 -15.22
N ARG A 248 -1.43 19.92 -15.72
CA ARG A 248 -1.15 19.85 -17.16
C ARG A 248 -1.58 18.54 -17.80
N TYR A 249 -1.96 17.55 -16.99
CA TYR A 249 -2.25 16.19 -17.43
C TYR A 249 -3.51 15.64 -16.73
N ASP A 250 -4.17 14.66 -17.34
CA ASP A 250 -5.31 13.95 -16.73
C ASP A 250 -4.81 12.70 -15.98
N LEU A 251 -4.40 12.89 -14.73
CA LEU A 251 -3.70 11.89 -13.93
C LEU A 251 -4.55 11.38 -12.75
N LEU A 252 -4.32 10.12 -12.38
CA LEU A 252 -4.62 9.62 -11.04
C LEU A 252 -3.45 9.97 -10.12
N THR A 253 -3.74 10.61 -8.99
CA THR A 253 -2.74 10.89 -7.96
C THR A 253 -3.21 10.37 -6.61
N VAL A 254 -2.44 9.45 -6.02
CA VAL A 254 -2.68 8.93 -4.68
C VAL A 254 -1.44 9.11 -3.82
N GLY A 255 -1.59 9.75 -2.67
CA GLY A 255 -0.48 10.01 -1.74
C GLY A 255 -0.46 9.00 -0.60
N GLU A 256 0.72 8.47 -0.31
CA GLU A 256 0.96 7.81 0.96
C GLU A 256 1.19 8.90 2.02
N ALA A 257 0.14 9.28 2.72
CA ALA A 257 0.20 10.35 3.69
C ALA A 257 -0.21 9.88 5.11
N GLY A 258 -1.11 8.92 5.23
CA GLY A 258 -1.62 8.50 6.53
C GLY A 258 -2.44 9.60 7.21
N GLY A 259 -2.38 9.66 8.52
CA GLY A 259 -2.98 10.71 9.34
C GLY A 259 -4.46 10.55 9.60
N THR A 260 -5.10 11.63 10.03
CA THR A 260 -6.51 11.69 10.40
C THR A 260 -7.41 12.02 9.20
N VAL A 261 -8.73 11.86 9.38
CA VAL A 261 -9.73 12.28 8.38
C VAL A 261 -9.58 13.76 7.98
N ASP A 262 -9.29 14.65 8.94
CA ASP A 262 -9.13 16.08 8.64
C ASP A 262 -7.89 16.34 7.77
N GLN A 263 -6.81 15.60 7.98
CA GLN A 263 -5.63 15.62 7.13
C GLN A 263 -5.96 15.07 5.74
N ALA A 264 -6.70 13.97 5.65
CA ALA A 264 -7.16 13.43 4.37
C ALA A 264 -7.98 14.45 3.56
N VAL A 265 -8.89 15.18 4.22
CA VAL A 265 -9.66 16.25 3.57
C VAL A 265 -8.74 17.36 3.04
N ARG A 266 -7.65 17.67 3.71
CA ARG A 266 -6.70 18.69 3.20
C ARG A 266 -6.00 18.23 1.92
N TYR A 267 -5.49 16.98 1.90
CA TYR A 267 -4.76 16.45 0.74
C TYR A 267 -5.68 16.17 -0.46
N ALA A 268 -6.85 15.62 -0.21
CA ALA A 268 -7.72 15.05 -1.23
C ALA A 268 -9.08 15.75 -1.34
N SER A 269 -9.13 17.04 -0.97
CA SER A 269 -10.33 17.86 -1.09
C SER A 269 -10.89 17.85 -2.52
N LEU A 270 -12.23 17.79 -2.63
CA LEU A 270 -12.92 17.82 -3.92
C LEU A 270 -12.71 19.13 -4.71
N ASP A 271 -12.09 20.14 -4.11
CA ASP A 271 -11.67 21.37 -4.82
C ASP A 271 -10.41 21.18 -5.69
N GLY A 272 -9.76 20.00 -5.60
CA GLY A 272 -8.69 19.58 -6.50
C GLY A 272 -7.36 20.31 -6.36
N LYS A 273 -7.07 20.92 -5.20
CA LYS A 273 -5.87 21.74 -5.02
C LYS A 273 -4.58 20.99 -4.77
N GLU A 274 -4.67 19.73 -4.35
CA GLU A 274 -3.51 18.90 -4.04
C GLU A 274 -3.62 17.55 -4.78
N LEU A 275 -4.00 16.46 -4.13
CA LEU A 275 -4.07 15.12 -4.69
C LEU A 275 -5.53 14.69 -4.97
N ASN A 276 -5.71 13.60 -5.72
CA ASN A 276 -7.05 13.04 -5.91
C ASN A 276 -7.50 12.24 -4.69
N MET A 277 -6.58 11.50 -4.05
CA MET A 277 -6.84 10.67 -2.87
C MET A 277 -5.57 10.43 -2.07
N ILE A 278 -5.69 9.89 -0.87
CA ILE A 278 -4.57 9.39 -0.05
C ILE A 278 -4.84 7.99 0.48
N PHE A 279 -3.79 7.23 0.76
CA PHE A 279 -3.86 6.04 1.58
C PHE A 279 -3.90 6.41 3.06
N SER A 280 -4.91 5.92 3.77
CA SER A 280 -4.95 5.97 5.22
C SER A 280 -4.34 4.70 5.82
N PHE A 281 -3.76 4.82 7.03
CA PHE A 281 -3.15 3.68 7.72
C PHE A 281 -3.88 3.32 9.03
N GLU A 282 -4.88 4.09 9.47
CA GLU A 282 -5.51 3.86 10.78
C GLU A 282 -6.04 2.43 10.95
N HIS A 283 -6.61 1.82 9.90
CA HIS A 283 -7.07 0.43 9.97
C HIS A 283 -5.92 -0.58 10.05
N ASN A 284 -4.74 -0.22 9.55
CA ASN A 284 -3.51 -1.00 9.70
C ASN A 284 -2.89 -0.78 11.09
N ASP A 285 -2.94 0.45 11.61
CA ASP A 285 -2.41 0.81 12.91
C ASP A 285 -3.26 0.26 14.07
N ALA A 286 -4.51 -0.12 13.83
CA ALA A 286 -5.35 -0.85 14.78
C ALA A 286 -4.74 -2.19 15.27
N LEU A 287 -3.69 -2.68 14.61
CA LEU A 287 -2.89 -3.82 15.05
C LEU A 287 -1.78 -3.44 16.03
N ASN A 288 -1.55 -2.15 16.24
CA ASN A 288 -0.55 -1.65 17.16
C ASN A 288 -1.08 -1.77 18.59
N ASP A 289 -0.38 -2.51 19.45
CA ASP A 289 -0.81 -2.70 20.84
C ASP A 289 -0.42 -1.53 21.77
N GLY A 290 0.11 -0.44 21.20
CA GLY A 290 0.54 0.74 21.94
C GLY A 290 1.84 0.54 22.71
N THR A 291 2.53 -0.58 22.56
CA THR A 291 3.85 -0.81 23.14
C THR A 291 4.96 -0.15 22.30
N PRO A 292 6.17 0.04 22.87
CA PRO A 292 7.31 0.55 22.13
C PRO A 292 7.76 -0.33 20.94
N LEU A 293 7.25 -1.55 20.85
CA LEU A 293 7.49 -2.46 19.73
C LEU A 293 6.69 -2.07 18.48
N GLY A 294 5.73 -1.16 18.62
CA GLY A 294 4.88 -0.72 17.53
C GLY A 294 4.03 -1.87 16.98
N LYS A 295 4.16 -2.13 15.67
CA LYS A 295 3.40 -3.20 15.01
C LYS A 295 3.83 -4.62 15.41
N TRP A 296 5.02 -4.80 16.01
CA TRP A 296 5.54 -6.12 16.37
C TRP A 296 4.84 -6.67 17.61
N SER A 297 3.68 -7.29 17.41
CA SER A 297 2.84 -7.81 18.49
C SER A 297 2.03 -9.02 18.06
N ASP A 298 1.34 -9.65 19.03
CA ASP A 298 0.35 -10.70 18.78
C ASP A 298 -1.07 -10.16 18.63
N HIS A 299 -1.24 -8.84 18.72
CA HIS A 299 -2.56 -8.22 18.62
C HIS A 299 -3.19 -8.52 17.25
N ARG A 300 -4.45 -8.89 17.28
CA ARG A 300 -5.28 -9.08 16.07
C ARG A 300 -6.41 -8.08 16.12
N ALA A 301 -6.55 -7.29 15.06
CA ALA A 301 -7.62 -6.32 14.95
C ALA A 301 -8.99 -6.99 15.14
N GLN A 302 -9.77 -6.43 16.05
CA GLN A 302 -11.13 -6.88 16.29
C GLN A 302 -12.09 -6.22 15.30
N LEU A 303 -13.18 -6.90 14.95
CA LEU A 303 -14.21 -6.33 14.06
C LEU A 303 -14.64 -4.92 14.48
N ARG A 304 -14.83 -4.70 15.77
CA ARG A 304 -15.25 -3.40 16.31
C ARG A 304 -14.26 -2.29 15.96
N GLU A 305 -12.96 -2.53 16.16
CA GLU A 305 -11.89 -1.55 15.88
C GLU A 305 -11.84 -1.19 14.39
N VAL A 306 -11.83 -2.21 13.53
CA VAL A 306 -11.80 -2.02 12.07
C VAL A 306 -13.06 -1.30 11.59
N ARG A 307 -14.24 -1.69 12.10
CA ARG A 307 -15.52 -1.08 11.72
C ARG A 307 -15.60 0.38 12.14
N GLU A 308 -15.22 0.73 13.36
CA GLU A 308 -15.23 2.11 13.86
C GLU A 308 -14.32 3.01 12.97
N ILE A 309 -13.14 2.51 12.59
CA ILE A 309 -12.22 3.25 11.73
C ILE A 309 -12.81 3.40 10.32
N LEU A 310 -13.19 2.31 9.68
CA LEU A 310 -13.69 2.35 8.30
C LEU A 310 -14.99 3.17 8.20
N ASN A 311 -15.94 3.01 9.11
CA ASN A 311 -17.17 3.81 9.14
C ASN A 311 -16.88 5.30 9.29
N ARG A 312 -15.95 5.67 10.18
CA ARG A 312 -15.54 7.07 10.37
C ARG A 312 -14.96 7.66 9.08
N TRP A 313 -14.05 6.93 8.41
CA TRP A 313 -13.47 7.38 7.15
C TRP A 313 -14.54 7.52 6.06
N GLN A 314 -15.39 6.51 5.89
CA GLN A 314 -16.46 6.53 4.90
C GLN A 314 -17.44 7.70 5.10
N THR A 315 -17.95 7.87 6.30
CA THR A 315 -18.95 8.91 6.59
C THR A 315 -18.38 10.31 6.59
N SER A 316 -17.12 10.48 6.98
CA SER A 316 -16.52 11.81 7.13
C SER A 316 -15.99 12.39 5.82
N LEU A 317 -15.60 11.54 4.85
CA LEU A 317 -15.02 11.99 3.57
C LEU A 317 -16.08 12.29 2.51
N ILE A 318 -17.25 11.65 2.54
CA ILE A 318 -18.32 11.87 1.56
C ILE A 318 -18.66 13.35 1.44
N GLY A 319 -18.65 13.87 0.22
CA GLY A 319 -18.91 15.28 -0.09
C GLY A 319 -17.77 16.25 0.23
N LYS A 320 -16.64 15.78 0.78
CA LYS A 320 -15.47 16.62 1.12
C LYS A 320 -14.21 16.20 0.40
N ALA A 321 -13.93 14.89 0.36
CA ALA A 321 -12.74 14.32 -0.25
C ALA A 321 -13.03 12.95 -0.87
N TRP A 322 -12.17 12.48 -1.76
CA TRP A 322 -12.29 11.15 -2.33
C TRP A 322 -11.38 10.16 -1.58
N ASN A 323 -11.89 8.98 -1.28
CA ASN A 323 -11.17 7.95 -0.55
C ASN A 323 -10.45 6.97 -1.48
N SER A 324 -9.36 6.36 -1.01
CA SER A 324 -8.84 5.09 -1.50
C SER A 324 -9.23 3.98 -0.53
N VAL A 325 -9.57 2.80 -1.02
CA VAL A 325 -9.96 1.68 -0.16
C VAL A 325 -9.12 0.44 -0.45
N TYR A 326 -8.51 -0.13 0.58
CA TYR A 326 -7.62 -1.28 0.50
C TYR A 326 -7.48 -1.96 1.86
N LEU A 327 -7.05 -3.22 1.89
CA LEU A 327 -6.70 -3.97 3.10
C LEU A 327 -5.28 -4.49 3.10
N SER A 328 -4.65 -4.62 1.94
CA SER A 328 -3.25 -5.06 1.79
C SER A 328 -2.50 -4.28 0.73
N ASN A 329 -1.19 -4.27 0.84
CA ASN A 329 -0.22 -3.75 -0.13
C ASN A 329 1.14 -4.45 0.09
N HIS A 330 2.19 -3.98 -0.58
CA HIS A 330 3.55 -4.52 -0.46
C HIS A 330 4.21 -4.30 0.93
N ASP A 331 3.62 -3.47 1.80
CA ASP A 331 4.12 -3.14 3.14
C ASP A 331 3.26 -3.73 4.27
N GLN A 332 2.19 -4.46 3.92
CA GLN A 332 1.27 -5.06 4.88
C GLN A 332 1.20 -6.58 4.68
N PRO A 333 0.99 -7.37 5.72
CA PRO A 333 0.74 -8.80 5.56
C PRO A 333 -0.46 -9.08 4.65
N ARG A 334 -0.58 -10.29 4.13
CA ARG A 334 -1.71 -10.71 3.30
C ARG A 334 -3.02 -10.51 4.06
N GLN A 335 -4.02 -9.88 3.41
CA GLN A 335 -5.27 -9.48 4.08
C GLN A 335 -6.03 -10.64 4.70
N VAL A 336 -6.08 -11.80 4.03
CA VAL A 336 -6.82 -12.97 4.52
C VAL A 336 -6.20 -13.53 5.80
N SER A 337 -4.86 -13.46 5.94
CA SER A 337 -4.14 -13.87 7.16
C SER A 337 -4.26 -12.86 8.28
N ARG A 338 -4.38 -11.57 7.92
CA ARG A 338 -4.42 -10.47 8.88
C ARG A 338 -5.80 -10.23 9.46
N TYR A 339 -6.81 -10.11 8.59
CA TYR A 339 -8.17 -9.72 8.94
C TYR A 339 -9.15 -10.89 8.89
N GLY A 340 -8.88 -11.90 8.07
CA GLY A 340 -9.74 -13.04 7.84
C GLY A 340 -9.32 -14.30 8.57
N ASN A 341 -9.56 -15.43 7.93
CA ASN A 341 -9.14 -16.76 8.36
C ASN A 341 -8.46 -17.47 7.19
N ASP A 342 -7.14 -17.64 7.25
CA ASP A 342 -6.34 -18.26 6.19
C ASP A 342 -6.23 -19.78 6.33
N GLY A 343 -6.94 -20.36 7.28
CA GLY A 343 -7.05 -21.83 7.42
C GLY A 343 -7.81 -22.45 6.25
N PRO A 344 -7.52 -23.72 5.91
CA PRO A 344 -8.02 -24.37 4.70
C PRO A 344 -9.54 -24.42 4.61
N LEU A 345 -10.25 -24.43 5.75
CA LEU A 345 -11.70 -24.49 5.77
C LEU A 345 -12.38 -23.18 5.37
N TYR A 346 -11.76 -22.03 5.70
CA TYR A 346 -12.43 -20.72 5.57
C TYR A 346 -11.68 -19.73 4.68
N ARG A 347 -10.48 -20.02 4.21
CA ARG A 347 -9.65 -19.12 3.41
C ARG A 347 -10.43 -18.48 2.25
N VAL A 348 -11.04 -19.29 1.39
CA VAL A 348 -11.78 -18.83 0.21
C VAL A 348 -12.96 -17.93 0.60
N ARG A 349 -13.77 -18.36 1.56
CA ARG A 349 -14.93 -17.60 2.05
C ARG A 349 -14.52 -16.30 2.70
N SER A 350 -13.48 -16.35 3.52
CA SER A 350 -12.92 -15.20 4.21
C SER A 350 -12.31 -14.18 3.23
N ALA A 351 -11.57 -14.63 2.22
CA ALA A 351 -11.03 -13.76 1.17
C ALA A 351 -12.14 -13.07 0.38
N LYS A 352 -13.17 -13.81 -0.03
CA LYS A 352 -14.35 -13.25 -0.72
C LYS A 352 -15.11 -12.24 0.14
N MET A 353 -15.31 -12.55 1.43
CA MET A 353 -15.97 -11.65 2.37
C MET A 353 -15.20 -10.32 2.53
N LEU A 354 -13.87 -10.38 2.69
CA LEU A 354 -13.04 -9.18 2.78
C LEU A 354 -13.06 -8.36 1.48
N GLY A 355 -13.01 -9.03 0.32
CA GLY A 355 -13.19 -8.38 -0.99
C GLY A 355 -14.55 -7.66 -1.08
N THR A 356 -15.64 -8.32 -0.69
CA THR A 356 -16.99 -7.72 -0.69
C THR A 356 -17.04 -6.48 0.20
N LEU A 357 -16.52 -6.61 1.41
CA LEU A 357 -16.50 -5.52 2.38
C LEU A 357 -15.87 -4.25 1.79
N ILE A 358 -14.67 -4.38 1.21
CA ILE A 358 -13.87 -3.21 0.85
C ILE A 358 -14.20 -2.64 -0.52
N HIS A 359 -14.48 -3.50 -1.53
CA HIS A 359 -14.70 -3.06 -2.91
C HIS A 359 -16.00 -2.27 -3.13
N LEU A 360 -16.99 -2.47 -2.27
CA LEU A 360 -18.29 -1.81 -2.37
C LEU A 360 -18.39 -0.54 -1.50
N MET A 361 -17.34 -0.18 -0.76
CA MET A 361 -17.22 1.09 -0.05
C MET A 361 -17.06 2.26 -1.03
N HIS A 362 -17.33 3.48 -0.54
CA HIS A 362 -17.10 4.72 -1.29
C HIS A 362 -15.59 4.99 -1.38
N GLY A 363 -15.09 5.11 -2.61
CA GLY A 363 -13.68 5.34 -2.91
C GLY A 363 -13.19 4.48 -4.08
N THR A 364 -11.93 4.66 -4.45
CA THR A 364 -11.26 3.85 -5.47
C THR A 364 -10.61 2.64 -4.80
N PRO A 365 -10.99 1.39 -5.18
CA PRO A 365 -10.41 0.18 -4.59
C PRO A 365 -9.05 -0.15 -5.21
N TYR A 366 -8.15 -0.65 -4.35
CA TYR A 366 -6.81 -1.12 -4.70
C TYR A 366 -6.69 -2.60 -4.34
N ILE A 367 -6.31 -3.42 -5.31
CA ILE A 367 -6.04 -4.84 -5.18
C ILE A 367 -4.52 -5.03 -5.19
N TYR A 368 -3.96 -5.71 -4.22
CA TYR A 368 -2.55 -6.07 -4.23
C TYR A 368 -2.35 -7.45 -4.90
N ASN A 369 -1.30 -7.62 -5.71
CA ASN A 369 -1.06 -8.85 -6.45
C ASN A 369 -1.10 -10.11 -5.58
N GLY A 370 -1.95 -11.06 -5.98
CA GLY A 370 -2.24 -12.30 -5.25
C GLY A 370 -3.42 -12.20 -4.28
N GLU A 371 -3.98 -11.02 -4.05
CA GLU A 371 -5.18 -10.84 -3.24
C GLU A 371 -6.38 -11.53 -3.88
N GLU A 372 -6.50 -11.44 -5.20
CA GLU A 372 -7.53 -12.08 -6.01
C GLU A 372 -7.44 -13.62 -6.04
N LEU A 373 -6.35 -14.19 -5.54
CA LEU A 373 -6.19 -15.63 -5.33
C LEU A 373 -6.44 -16.04 -3.86
N GLY A 374 -6.61 -15.08 -2.97
CA GLY A 374 -6.60 -15.32 -1.54
C GLY A 374 -5.26 -15.87 -1.04
N MET A 375 -4.13 -15.38 -1.56
CA MET A 375 -2.78 -15.72 -1.08
C MET A 375 -2.63 -15.37 0.39
N THR A 376 -1.94 -16.23 1.13
CA THR A 376 -1.75 -16.14 2.58
C THR A 376 -0.33 -15.70 2.94
N ASN A 377 -0.12 -15.37 4.21
CA ASN A 377 1.23 -15.22 4.77
C ASN A 377 2.04 -16.51 4.57
N VAL A 378 3.37 -16.34 4.42
CA VAL A 378 4.30 -17.47 4.25
C VAL A 378 4.75 -18.07 5.57
N TYR A 379 4.66 -17.31 6.67
CA TYR A 379 5.02 -17.73 8.02
C TYR A 379 6.45 -18.30 8.15
N PHE A 380 7.45 -17.53 7.69
CA PHE A 380 8.85 -17.91 7.82
C PHE A 380 9.25 -18.21 9.28
N THR A 381 10.08 -19.21 9.46
CA THR A 381 10.51 -19.71 10.77
C THR A 381 11.99 -19.50 11.10
N ASP A 382 12.79 -19.05 10.13
CA ASP A 382 14.21 -18.74 10.29
C ASP A 382 14.46 -17.30 9.80
N LEU A 383 15.24 -16.52 10.56
CA LEU A 383 15.61 -15.14 10.21
C LEU A 383 16.31 -15.04 8.83
N LYS A 384 16.99 -16.11 8.40
CA LYS A 384 17.67 -16.15 7.08
C LYS A 384 16.71 -16.17 5.89
N GLN A 385 15.44 -16.49 6.09
CA GLN A 385 14.42 -16.51 5.04
C GLN A 385 13.94 -15.09 4.70
N TYR A 386 14.06 -14.15 5.65
CA TYR A 386 13.66 -12.76 5.46
C TYR A 386 14.65 -11.98 4.59
N ARG A 387 14.12 -10.95 3.92
CA ARG A 387 14.87 -10.03 3.05
C ARG A 387 14.68 -8.55 3.43
N ASP A 388 13.71 -8.28 4.28
CA ASP A 388 13.28 -6.95 4.66
C ASP A 388 14.26 -6.29 5.65
N VAL A 389 14.79 -5.10 5.31
CA VAL A 389 15.65 -4.29 6.17
C VAL A 389 15.01 -3.98 7.53
N GLU A 390 13.69 -3.80 7.56
CA GLU A 390 12.95 -3.54 8.79
C GLU A 390 13.03 -4.71 9.78
N VAL A 391 12.96 -5.95 9.29
CA VAL A 391 13.11 -7.16 10.10
C VAL A 391 14.49 -7.22 10.76
N PHE A 392 15.55 -6.98 9.98
CA PHE A 392 16.92 -7.04 10.52
C PHE A 392 17.20 -5.91 11.51
N ASN A 393 16.71 -4.72 11.25
CA ASN A 393 16.86 -3.58 12.16
C ASN A 393 16.07 -3.78 13.46
N ALA A 394 14.83 -4.26 13.37
CA ALA A 394 14.02 -4.59 14.55
C ALA A 394 14.68 -5.71 15.38
N TRP A 395 15.19 -6.75 14.71
CA TRP A 395 15.95 -7.80 15.40
C TRP A 395 17.14 -7.24 16.16
N LYS A 396 17.95 -6.41 15.51
CA LYS A 396 19.12 -5.77 16.13
C LYS A 396 18.72 -4.89 17.32
N GLN A 397 17.66 -4.09 17.17
CA GLN A 397 17.22 -3.16 18.20
C GLN A 397 16.63 -3.87 19.42
N TRP A 398 15.79 -4.86 19.22
CA TRP A 398 14.99 -5.45 20.29
C TRP A 398 15.57 -6.75 20.85
N VAL A 399 15.97 -7.68 19.98
CA VAL A 399 16.59 -8.95 20.39
C VAL A 399 18.06 -8.74 20.72
N GLY A 400 18.81 -8.00 19.89
CA GLY A 400 20.22 -7.70 20.13
C GLY A 400 20.48 -6.91 21.42
N SER A 401 19.51 -6.12 21.88
CA SER A 401 19.56 -5.41 23.17
C SER A 401 19.05 -6.24 24.36
N GLY A 402 18.57 -7.46 24.13
CA GLY A 402 18.02 -8.33 25.18
C GLY A 402 16.63 -7.91 25.71
N ARG A 403 15.92 -7.01 25.03
CA ARG A 403 14.61 -6.50 25.45
C ARG A 403 13.45 -7.39 25.05
N VAL A 404 13.59 -8.17 23.98
CA VAL A 404 12.58 -9.12 23.47
C VAL A 404 13.24 -10.48 23.28
N HIS A 405 12.52 -11.54 23.63
CA HIS A 405 13.00 -12.90 23.42
C HIS A 405 13.00 -13.25 21.92
N PRO A 406 14.03 -13.94 21.39
CA PRO A 406 14.12 -14.30 19.97
C PRO A 406 12.88 -15.01 19.42
N GLU A 407 12.30 -15.94 20.18
CA GLU A 407 11.11 -16.70 19.76
C GLU A 407 9.87 -15.80 19.63
N ASP A 408 9.69 -14.83 20.52
CA ASP A 408 8.58 -13.86 20.43
C ASP A 408 8.73 -13.00 19.20
N MET A 409 9.94 -12.48 18.96
CA MET A 409 10.20 -11.65 17.79
C MET A 409 10.01 -12.40 16.48
N MET A 410 10.46 -13.66 16.40
CA MET A 410 10.23 -14.51 15.23
C MET A 410 8.74 -14.77 15.01
N ARG A 411 7.95 -14.93 16.07
CA ARG A 411 6.49 -15.08 15.98
C ARG A 411 5.83 -13.81 15.42
N TYR A 412 6.28 -12.63 15.87
CA TYR A 412 5.79 -11.35 15.32
C TYR A 412 6.16 -11.19 13.85
N PHE A 413 7.40 -11.46 13.47
CA PHE A 413 7.84 -11.41 12.07
C PHE A 413 7.02 -12.33 11.17
N ALA A 414 6.77 -13.57 11.60
CA ALA A 414 5.95 -14.51 10.84
C ALA A 414 4.54 -13.97 10.54
N LYS A 415 3.96 -13.17 11.44
CA LYS A 415 2.62 -12.61 11.29
C LYS A 415 2.59 -11.28 10.55
N ILE A 416 3.58 -10.39 10.80
CA ILE A 416 3.46 -8.95 10.50
C ILE A 416 4.50 -8.46 9.49
N SER A 417 5.59 -9.20 9.25
CA SER A 417 6.63 -8.77 8.30
C SER A 417 6.08 -8.50 6.90
N ARG A 418 6.61 -7.45 6.26
CA ARG A 418 6.33 -7.08 4.87
C ARG A 418 6.67 -8.22 3.89
N ASP A 419 7.65 -9.06 4.22
CA ASP A 419 8.03 -10.21 3.39
C ASP A 419 6.90 -11.22 3.16
N ASN A 420 5.88 -11.26 4.03
CA ASN A 420 4.67 -12.05 3.80
C ASN A 420 3.91 -11.63 2.53
N ALA A 421 3.89 -10.34 2.21
CA ALA A 421 3.30 -9.80 1.00
C ALA A 421 4.25 -9.90 -0.21
N ARG A 422 5.58 -9.99 0.04
CA ARG A 422 6.61 -9.93 -1.00
C ARG A 422 7.00 -11.29 -1.57
N THR A 423 6.40 -12.38 -1.07
CA THR A 423 6.55 -13.71 -1.69
C THR A 423 6.06 -13.68 -3.15
N PRO A 424 6.71 -14.44 -4.04
CA PRO A 424 6.34 -14.50 -5.45
C PRO A 424 4.87 -14.83 -5.69
N MET A 425 4.31 -14.24 -6.74
CA MET A 425 2.99 -14.57 -7.25
C MET A 425 2.92 -16.06 -7.61
N GLN A 426 1.79 -16.68 -7.30
CA GLN A 426 1.58 -18.11 -7.50
C GLN A 426 0.79 -18.32 -8.79
N TRP A 427 1.51 -18.56 -9.89
CA TRP A 427 0.90 -18.68 -11.21
C TRP A 427 0.33 -20.07 -11.49
N ASP A 428 1.06 -21.14 -11.11
CA ASP A 428 0.65 -22.51 -11.34
C ASP A 428 1.29 -23.49 -10.33
N THR A 429 1.05 -24.79 -10.51
CA THR A 429 1.58 -25.86 -9.67
C THR A 429 2.99 -26.31 -10.03
N THR A 430 3.64 -25.71 -11.01
CA THR A 430 5.02 -26.05 -11.40
C THR A 430 6.04 -25.54 -10.39
N LYS A 431 7.27 -25.95 -10.54
CA LYS A 431 8.36 -25.54 -9.63
C LYS A 431 8.39 -24.02 -9.47
N HIS A 432 8.56 -23.56 -8.24
CA HIS A 432 8.54 -22.13 -7.88
C HIS A 432 7.22 -21.41 -8.26
N ALA A 433 6.12 -22.15 -8.25
CA ALA A 433 4.77 -21.64 -8.55
C ALA A 433 4.63 -21.02 -9.96
N GLY A 434 5.40 -21.46 -10.94
CA GLY A 434 5.44 -20.85 -12.27
C GLY A 434 6.02 -19.43 -12.31
N PHE A 435 6.49 -18.90 -11.17
CA PHE A 435 7.06 -17.56 -11.08
C PHE A 435 8.39 -17.45 -11.84
N THR A 436 9.29 -18.43 -11.68
CA THR A 436 10.64 -18.45 -12.28
C THR A 436 11.11 -19.84 -12.60
N THR A 437 11.97 -19.95 -13.61
CA THR A 437 12.75 -21.18 -13.88
C THR A 437 14.07 -21.21 -13.10
N GLY A 438 14.50 -20.08 -12.53
CA GLY A 438 15.70 -19.92 -11.72
C GLY A 438 15.46 -20.16 -10.22
N THR A 439 16.25 -19.49 -9.39
CA THR A 439 16.07 -19.50 -7.93
C THR A 439 15.39 -18.20 -7.50
N PRO A 440 14.19 -18.24 -6.90
CA PRO A 440 13.49 -17.03 -6.48
C PRO A 440 14.32 -16.21 -5.48
N TRP A 441 14.30 -14.88 -5.61
CA TRP A 441 14.99 -13.95 -4.70
C TRP A 441 14.54 -14.05 -3.24
N ILE A 442 13.28 -14.45 -3.03
CA ILE A 442 12.68 -14.83 -1.74
C ILE A 442 11.89 -16.13 -1.94
N GLU A 443 11.79 -16.96 -0.91
CA GLU A 443 11.12 -18.26 -1.03
C GLU A 443 9.64 -18.11 -1.40
N VAL A 444 9.16 -18.95 -2.32
CA VAL A 444 7.75 -19.07 -2.68
C VAL A 444 6.97 -19.70 -1.53
N ASN A 445 5.76 -19.23 -1.27
CA ASN A 445 4.89 -19.86 -0.29
C ASN A 445 4.50 -21.26 -0.78
N ARG A 446 4.73 -22.27 0.05
CA ARG A 446 4.56 -23.70 -0.32
C ARG A 446 3.12 -24.08 -0.65
N ASN A 447 2.16 -23.28 -0.25
CA ASN A 447 0.74 -23.51 -0.55
C ASN A 447 0.34 -23.22 -2.00
N TYR A 448 1.30 -22.87 -2.87
CA TYR A 448 1.05 -22.65 -4.31
C TYR A 448 0.47 -23.89 -5.02
N LEU A 449 0.65 -25.08 -4.42
CA LEU A 449 0.04 -26.31 -4.92
C LEU A 449 -1.50 -26.33 -4.78
N GLU A 450 -2.04 -25.47 -3.92
CA GLU A 450 -3.48 -25.35 -3.63
C GLU A 450 -4.02 -23.95 -3.99
N ILE A 451 -3.14 -22.95 -4.08
CA ILE A 451 -3.49 -21.56 -4.31
C ILE A 451 -2.65 -21.06 -5.47
N ASN A 452 -3.21 -21.01 -6.67
CA ASN A 452 -2.50 -20.51 -7.83
C ASN A 452 -3.47 -19.99 -8.91
N ALA A 453 -2.98 -19.09 -9.75
CA ALA A 453 -3.78 -18.42 -10.77
C ALA A 453 -4.36 -19.40 -11.81
N ALA A 454 -3.61 -20.43 -12.20
CA ALA A 454 -4.07 -21.38 -13.23
C ALA A 454 -5.31 -22.14 -12.80
N ASP A 455 -5.37 -22.59 -11.55
CA ASP A 455 -6.53 -23.29 -11.00
C ASP A 455 -7.68 -22.32 -10.71
N GLU A 456 -7.41 -21.16 -10.10
CA GLU A 456 -8.41 -20.15 -9.75
C GLU A 456 -9.13 -19.57 -10.99
N VAL A 457 -8.43 -19.39 -12.10
CA VAL A 457 -9.05 -18.93 -13.38
C VAL A 457 -10.01 -19.97 -13.97
N GLN A 458 -9.81 -21.24 -13.70
CA GLN A 458 -10.66 -22.33 -14.22
C GLN A 458 -11.84 -22.69 -13.31
N ASP A 459 -11.73 -22.40 -12.02
CA ASP A 459 -12.78 -22.67 -11.04
C ASP A 459 -13.77 -21.48 -10.97
N PRO A 460 -15.02 -21.63 -11.45
CA PRO A 460 -16.02 -20.56 -11.40
C PRO A 460 -16.36 -20.11 -9.97
N ASP A 461 -16.10 -20.96 -8.96
CA ASP A 461 -16.35 -20.63 -7.56
C ASP A 461 -15.10 -20.09 -6.84
N SER A 462 -14.03 -19.75 -7.57
CA SER A 462 -12.77 -19.26 -7.04
C SER A 462 -12.85 -17.84 -6.44
N VAL A 463 -11.78 -17.43 -5.76
CA VAL A 463 -11.61 -16.04 -5.32
C VAL A 463 -11.42 -15.12 -6.52
N PHE A 464 -10.69 -15.56 -7.56
CA PHE A 464 -10.48 -14.80 -8.79
C PHE A 464 -11.79 -14.42 -9.48
N HIS A 465 -12.68 -15.37 -9.72
CA HIS A 465 -13.97 -15.11 -10.35
C HIS A 465 -14.86 -14.21 -9.51
N TYR A 466 -14.79 -14.35 -8.18
CA TYR A 466 -15.53 -13.50 -7.26
C TYR A 466 -15.06 -12.04 -7.31
N TYR A 467 -13.74 -11.82 -7.35
CA TYR A 467 -13.18 -10.47 -7.53
C TYR A 467 -13.57 -9.87 -8.88
N ARG A 468 -13.60 -10.67 -9.94
CA ARG A 468 -14.08 -10.23 -11.26
C ARG A 468 -15.54 -9.80 -11.21
N GLU A 469 -16.40 -10.51 -10.48
CA GLU A 469 -17.81 -10.13 -10.27
C GLU A 469 -17.93 -8.84 -9.45
N LEU A 470 -17.12 -8.66 -8.41
CA LEU A 470 -17.06 -7.41 -7.63
C LEU A 470 -16.68 -6.21 -8.50
N ILE A 471 -15.70 -6.38 -9.37
CA ILE A 471 -15.26 -5.34 -10.31
C ILE A 471 -16.36 -5.03 -11.32
N ALA A 472 -16.99 -6.06 -11.90
CA ALA A 472 -18.11 -5.91 -12.83
C ALA A 472 -19.28 -5.16 -12.16
N LEU A 473 -19.66 -5.54 -10.94
CA LEU A 473 -20.72 -4.88 -10.18
C LEU A 473 -20.42 -3.38 -9.96
N ARG A 474 -19.16 -3.04 -9.68
CA ARG A 474 -18.73 -1.64 -9.55
C ARG A 474 -18.90 -0.86 -10.86
N HIS A 475 -18.51 -1.44 -11.99
CA HIS A 475 -18.66 -0.81 -13.31
C HIS A 475 -20.13 -0.65 -13.74
N GLU A 476 -20.98 -1.60 -13.39
CA GLU A 476 -22.40 -1.60 -13.75
C GLU A 476 -23.25 -0.72 -12.84
N GLN A 477 -22.93 -0.64 -11.55
CA GLN A 477 -23.77 -0.01 -10.54
C GLN A 477 -23.15 1.29 -10.02
N LYS A 478 -23.62 2.42 -10.54
CA LYS A 478 -23.17 3.76 -10.10
C LYS A 478 -23.33 4.01 -8.60
N VAL A 479 -24.29 3.33 -7.95
CA VAL A 479 -24.50 3.41 -6.51
C VAL A 479 -23.27 2.93 -5.73
N VAL A 480 -22.47 2.00 -6.26
CA VAL A 480 -21.20 1.58 -5.66
C VAL A 480 -20.17 2.69 -5.68
N VAL A 481 -20.10 3.44 -6.78
CA VAL A 481 -19.10 4.52 -6.96
C VAL A 481 -19.53 5.79 -6.23
N TYR A 482 -20.74 6.29 -6.52
CA TYR A 482 -21.18 7.63 -6.15
C TYR A 482 -22.22 7.67 -5.03
N GLY A 483 -22.71 6.52 -4.55
CA GLY A 483 -23.70 6.44 -3.50
C GLY A 483 -23.21 7.01 -2.16
N SER A 484 -24.15 7.43 -1.32
CA SER A 484 -23.87 7.72 0.08
C SER A 484 -23.36 6.49 0.83
N PHE A 485 -22.91 6.65 2.05
CA PHE A 485 -22.55 5.52 2.92
C PHE A 485 -23.32 5.64 4.24
N VAL A 486 -24.07 4.61 4.56
CA VAL A 486 -24.88 4.52 5.79
C VAL A 486 -24.43 3.30 6.58
N PRO A 487 -23.77 3.48 7.74
CA PRO A 487 -23.41 2.36 8.62
C PRO A 487 -24.68 1.65 9.12
N LEU A 488 -24.63 0.34 9.20
CA LEU A 488 -25.69 -0.52 9.74
C LEU A 488 -25.08 -1.46 10.79
N LEU A 489 -25.86 -1.95 11.74
CA LEU A 489 -25.46 -2.93 12.74
C LEU A 489 -24.14 -2.57 13.46
N GLU A 490 -23.97 -1.29 13.81
CA GLU A 490 -22.70 -0.76 14.34
C GLU A 490 -22.24 -1.41 15.63
N ASP A 491 -23.17 -1.92 16.45
CA ASP A 491 -22.87 -2.60 17.71
C ASP A 491 -22.88 -4.15 17.59
N ASP A 492 -23.12 -4.71 16.39
CA ASP A 492 -23.16 -6.16 16.21
C ASP A 492 -21.75 -6.76 16.37
N PRO A 493 -21.56 -7.77 17.23
CA PRO A 493 -20.24 -8.32 17.49
C PRO A 493 -19.67 -9.20 16.37
N MET A 494 -20.50 -9.61 15.41
CA MET A 494 -20.15 -10.60 14.39
C MET A 494 -20.30 -10.08 12.95
N VAL A 495 -21.24 -9.16 12.70
CA VAL A 495 -21.60 -8.72 11.35
C VAL A 495 -21.13 -7.29 11.09
N TYR A 496 -20.44 -7.08 10.00
CA TYR A 496 -20.19 -5.77 9.43
C TYR A 496 -21.22 -5.50 8.34
N ALA A 497 -21.99 -4.42 8.48
CA ALA A 497 -23.03 -4.07 7.51
C ALA A 497 -23.02 -2.57 7.18
N TYR A 498 -23.35 -2.24 5.93
CA TYR A 498 -23.57 -0.87 5.49
C TYR A 498 -24.47 -0.83 4.26
N ARG A 499 -25.00 0.36 3.96
CA ARG A 499 -25.81 0.65 2.80
C ARG A 499 -25.21 1.77 1.97
N ARG A 500 -25.34 1.66 0.65
CA ARG A 500 -25.05 2.71 -0.31
C ARG A 500 -26.36 3.15 -0.97
N GLU A 501 -26.56 4.46 -1.15
CA GLU A 501 -27.80 5.01 -1.69
C GLU A 501 -27.50 6.05 -2.77
N LEU A 502 -28.15 5.93 -3.94
CA LEU A 502 -28.02 6.86 -5.06
C LEU A 502 -29.30 6.84 -5.91
N ASP A 503 -29.94 8.01 -6.11
CA ASP A 503 -31.07 8.19 -7.03
C ASP A 503 -32.22 7.17 -6.85
N GLY A 504 -32.50 6.77 -5.61
CA GLY A 504 -33.54 5.82 -5.26
C GLY A 504 -33.12 4.35 -5.37
N LYS A 505 -31.90 4.05 -5.76
CA LYS A 505 -31.30 2.71 -5.66
C LYS A 505 -30.61 2.55 -4.30
N GLU A 506 -30.76 1.37 -3.70
CA GLU A 506 -30.10 0.99 -2.46
C GLU A 506 -29.30 -0.29 -2.67
N LEU A 507 -28.01 -0.26 -2.27
CA LEU A 507 -27.15 -1.43 -2.24
C LEU A 507 -26.75 -1.70 -0.80
N THR A 508 -27.20 -2.84 -0.24
CA THR A 508 -26.90 -3.23 1.14
C THR A 508 -25.87 -4.36 1.15
N VAL A 509 -24.83 -4.20 1.95
CA VAL A 509 -23.74 -5.16 2.12
C VAL A 509 -23.77 -5.71 3.54
N LEU A 510 -23.75 -7.03 3.68
CA LEU A 510 -23.71 -7.75 4.94
C LEU A 510 -22.53 -8.75 4.92
N CYS A 511 -21.65 -8.68 5.91
CA CYS A 511 -20.46 -9.52 6.03
C CYS A 511 -20.36 -10.12 7.43
N ASN A 512 -20.49 -11.43 7.58
CA ASN A 512 -20.16 -12.11 8.82
C ASN A 512 -18.63 -12.22 8.94
N TRP A 513 -18.06 -11.56 9.96
CA TRP A 513 -16.60 -11.50 10.19
C TRP A 513 -16.05 -12.72 10.93
N THR A 514 -16.89 -13.68 11.30
CA THR A 514 -16.56 -14.76 12.23
C THR A 514 -16.67 -16.16 11.62
N GLU A 515 -16.04 -17.13 12.24
CA GLU A 515 -16.19 -18.56 11.93
C GLU A 515 -17.45 -19.20 12.52
N GLN A 516 -18.32 -18.40 13.11
CA GLN A 516 -19.58 -18.84 13.68
C GLN A 516 -20.74 -18.34 12.80
N THR A 517 -21.84 -19.08 12.84
CA THR A 517 -23.10 -18.62 12.27
C THR A 517 -23.61 -17.40 13.05
N ALA A 518 -23.91 -16.32 12.37
CA ALA A 518 -24.40 -15.07 12.96
C ALA A 518 -25.88 -14.89 12.65
N PRO A 519 -26.73 -14.53 13.64
CA PRO A 519 -28.09 -14.12 13.34
C PRO A 519 -28.07 -12.78 12.60
N CYS A 520 -28.80 -12.67 11.50
CA CYS A 520 -29.00 -11.38 10.83
C CYS A 520 -30.25 -10.70 11.38
N THR A 521 -30.05 -9.54 12.01
CA THR A 521 -31.13 -8.80 12.65
C THR A 521 -31.66 -7.65 11.80
N LEU A 522 -31.15 -7.50 10.58
CA LEU A 522 -31.59 -6.46 9.67
C LEU A 522 -32.99 -6.78 9.12
N LYS A 523 -33.97 -5.92 9.41
CA LYS A 523 -35.37 -6.15 9.02
C LYS A 523 -35.59 -6.18 7.50
N ASP A 524 -34.71 -5.51 6.76
CA ASP A 524 -34.79 -5.37 5.30
C ASP A 524 -33.92 -6.39 4.55
N GLU A 525 -33.36 -7.38 5.23
CA GLU A 525 -32.54 -8.45 4.64
C GLU A 525 -33.25 -9.20 3.50
N THR A 526 -34.57 -9.25 3.55
CA THR A 526 -35.39 -9.91 2.53
C THR A 526 -35.87 -8.98 1.42
N ASN A 527 -35.60 -7.68 1.54
CA ASN A 527 -35.99 -6.68 0.56
C ASN A 527 -34.82 -6.44 -0.41
N GLY A 528 -34.96 -6.92 -1.64
CA GLY A 528 -33.97 -6.75 -2.69
C GLY A 528 -33.53 -8.06 -3.34
N GLU A 529 -32.91 -7.92 -4.50
CA GLU A 529 -32.27 -9.02 -5.22
C GLU A 529 -30.86 -9.24 -4.67
N ILE A 530 -30.52 -10.50 -4.36
CA ILE A 530 -29.11 -10.85 -4.08
C ILE A 530 -28.33 -10.79 -5.38
N VAL A 531 -27.50 -9.77 -5.55
CA VAL A 531 -26.68 -9.57 -6.75
C VAL A 531 -25.28 -10.17 -6.61
N LEU A 532 -24.85 -10.47 -5.39
CA LEU A 532 -23.59 -11.16 -5.13
C LEU A 532 -23.65 -11.90 -3.79
N SER A 533 -23.11 -13.13 -3.76
CA SER A 533 -22.96 -13.93 -2.53
C SER A 533 -21.75 -14.86 -2.65
N ASN A 534 -21.02 -15.05 -1.56
CA ASN A 534 -19.93 -16.03 -1.48
C ASN A 534 -20.39 -17.43 -1.03
N TYR A 535 -21.72 -17.62 -0.91
CA TYR A 535 -22.37 -18.92 -0.70
C TYR A 535 -23.39 -19.18 -1.80
N ALA A 536 -23.50 -20.41 -2.25
CA ALA A 536 -24.44 -20.79 -3.29
C ALA A 536 -25.92 -20.60 -2.88
N LEU A 537 -26.20 -20.69 -1.58
CA LEU A 537 -27.54 -20.50 -1.02
C LEU A 537 -27.44 -19.66 0.24
N HIS A 538 -28.15 -18.54 0.28
CA HIS A 538 -28.34 -17.73 1.48
C HIS A 538 -29.61 -18.19 2.21
N GLN A 539 -29.54 -18.29 3.53
CA GLN A 539 -30.68 -18.57 4.39
C GLN A 539 -31.12 -17.27 5.10
N PRO A 540 -32.31 -16.72 4.82
CA PRO A 540 -32.80 -15.52 5.47
C PRO A 540 -32.76 -15.59 6.99
N GLY A 541 -32.32 -14.52 7.64
CA GLY A 541 -32.20 -14.42 9.10
C GLY A 541 -30.90 -14.95 9.67
N VAL A 542 -30.00 -15.51 8.84
CA VAL A 542 -28.77 -16.14 9.30
C VAL A 542 -27.64 -15.93 8.28
N LEU A 543 -26.48 -15.50 8.73
CA LEU A 543 -25.25 -15.48 7.94
C LEU A 543 -24.34 -16.64 8.39
N GLN A 544 -23.94 -17.45 7.43
CA GLN A 544 -22.99 -18.55 7.66
C GLN A 544 -21.57 -18.00 7.99
N PRO A 545 -20.63 -18.84 8.47
CA PRO A 545 -19.25 -18.40 8.72
C PRO A 545 -18.61 -17.68 7.52
N TYR A 546 -18.14 -16.45 7.73
CA TYR A 546 -17.57 -15.59 6.67
C TYR A 546 -18.50 -15.38 5.45
N GLU A 547 -19.81 -15.50 5.62
CA GLU A 547 -20.76 -15.19 4.56
C GLU A 547 -20.80 -13.70 4.28
N ALA A 548 -20.80 -13.36 2.98
CA ALA A 548 -21.03 -12.02 2.48
C ALA A 548 -22.15 -12.05 1.46
N ILE A 549 -23.11 -11.15 1.61
CA ILE A 549 -24.21 -10.95 0.66
C ILE A 549 -24.36 -9.48 0.30
N VAL A 550 -24.73 -9.24 -0.96
CA VAL A 550 -25.00 -7.91 -1.50
C VAL A 550 -26.42 -7.89 -2.06
N LEU A 551 -27.23 -7.01 -1.53
CA LEU A 551 -28.63 -6.83 -1.92
C LEU A 551 -28.78 -5.53 -2.70
N LEU A 552 -29.49 -5.55 -3.82
CA LEU A 552 -29.81 -4.37 -4.62
C LEU A 552 -31.33 -4.20 -4.70
N ASN A 553 -31.79 -2.97 -4.38
CA ASN A 553 -33.19 -2.51 -4.44
C ASN A 553 -33.36 -1.40 -5.46
#